data_5f337af4bd14c68e1b4a898c5b2bd56b
#
_entry.id   5f337af4bd14c68e1b4a898c5b2bd56b
#
_cell.length_a   1.000
_cell.length_b   1.000
_cell.length_c   1.000
_cell.angle_alpha   90.00
_cell.angle_beta   90.00
_cell.angle_gamma   90.00
#
_symmetry.space_group_name_H-M   'P 1'
#
loop_
_entity.id
_entity.type
_entity.pdbx_description
1 polymer ?
#
loop_
_entity_poly.entity_id
_entity_poly.type
_entity_poly.pdbx_seq_one_letter_code
_entity_poly.pdbx_strand_id
1 'polypeptide(L)'
;MFDVSPKAATELLQDGAKGAGSVRDLVGALDKPRLVWLMVPAAAVDNTIADIASYMEPGNILVDGGNSYYVDDLRRSKELQPKRIHYVDVGTSGGVKGLERGYCLMIGGESSIVEYLKPIFSALAPEHGYLHCGPSGAGHFVKMVHNGIEYGIMAAYAEGLNILQSANICRRKTGIDAETAPLRNPEHYQYDFNIPEITEVWRRGSVISSWLLDLTADAFHKDPSLSAFQGQVSDSGEGRWTIKAAIDEAVPAPVLTASVYERFNSRGHSDFANKVLSAMRYEFGGHRESGSR
;
A
#
# COMPACT_ATOMS: atom_id res chain seq x y z
N MET A 1 -22.09 -11.90 -7.48
CA MET A 1 -20.75 -11.93 -6.88
C MET A 1 -20.40 -13.32 -6.36
N PHE A 2 -19.13 -13.64 -6.28
CA PHE A 2 -18.59 -14.86 -5.68
C PHE A 2 -17.44 -14.51 -4.76
N ASP A 3 -17.36 -15.12 -3.58
CA ASP A 3 -16.23 -15.03 -2.65
C ASP A 3 -15.99 -16.42 -2.05
N VAL A 4 -14.73 -16.76 -1.78
CA VAL A 4 -14.37 -18.02 -1.11
C VAL A 4 -14.84 -18.06 0.34
N SER A 5 -15.10 -16.89 0.95
CA SER A 5 -15.74 -16.75 2.25
C SER A 5 -17.25 -16.59 2.11
N PRO A 6 -18.06 -17.59 2.49
CA PRO A 6 -19.53 -17.48 2.42
C PRO A 6 -20.08 -16.30 3.21
N LYS A 7 -19.40 -15.90 4.31
CA LYS A 7 -19.80 -14.77 5.14
C LYS A 7 -19.71 -13.45 4.36
N ALA A 8 -18.60 -13.18 3.68
CA ALA A 8 -18.41 -11.96 2.89
C ALA A 8 -19.47 -11.85 1.77
N ALA A 9 -19.79 -12.98 1.12
CA ALA A 9 -20.87 -13.02 0.13
C ALA A 9 -22.24 -12.68 0.75
N THR A 10 -22.55 -13.22 1.94
CA THR A 10 -23.86 -13.02 2.60
C THR A 10 -24.06 -11.58 3.05
N GLU A 11 -23.03 -10.90 3.54
CA GLU A 11 -23.11 -9.51 3.99
C GLU A 11 -23.56 -8.58 2.85
N LEU A 12 -23.02 -8.76 1.64
CA LEU A 12 -23.37 -7.93 0.48
C LEU A 12 -24.73 -8.25 -0.16
N LEU A 13 -25.36 -9.38 0.18
CA LEU A 13 -26.75 -9.66 -0.27
C LEU A 13 -27.73 -8.64 0.31
N GLN A 14 -27.46 -8.08 1.48
CA GLN A 14 -28.29 -7.06 2.12
C GLN A 14 -28.26 -5.74 1.34
N ASP A 15 -27.18 -5.49 0.60
CA ASP A 15 -27.01 -4.31 -0.26
C ASP A 15 -27.51 -4.55 -1.70
N GLY A 16 -28.24 -5.65 -1.93
CA GLY A 16 -28.84 -5.97 -3.22
C GLY A 16 -27.94 -6.75 -4.19
N ALA A 17 -26.73 -7.17 -3.76
CA ALA A 17 -25.90 -8.03 -4.57
C ALA A 17 -26.53 -9.42 -4.77
N LYS A 18 -26.28 -10.04 -5.94
CA LYS A 18 -26.68 -11.43 -6.21
C LYS A 18 -25.47 -12.36 -5.96
N GLY A 19 -25.62 -13.31 -5.07
CA GLY A 19 -24.61 -14.34 -4.79
C GLY A 19 -24.55 -15.41 -5.87
N ALA A 20 -23.39 -16.00 -6.08
CA ALA A 20 -23.17 -17.20 -6.88
C ALA A 20 -22.45 -18.25 -6.03
N GLY A 21 -22.78 -19.52 -6.22
CA GLY A 21 -22.20 -20.64 -5.46
C GLY A 21 -20.82 -21.09 -5.97
N SER A 22 -20.45 -20.68 -7.18
CA SER A 22 -19.18 -21.00 -7.82
C SER A 22 -18.81 -19.95 -8.87
N VAL A 23 -17.54 -19.98 -9.31
CA VAL A 23 -17.06 -19.18 -10.46
C VAL A 23 -17.89 -19.47 -11.71
N ARG A 24 -18.21 -20.74 -11.96
CA ARG A 24 -19.05 -21.15 -13.09
C ARG A 24 -20.44 -20.49 -13.03
N ASP A 25 -21.07 -20.52 -11.87
CA ASP A 25 -22.41 -19.92 -11.68
C ASP A 25 -22.35 -18.41 -11.82
N LEU A 26 -21.28 -17.76 -11.29
CA LEU A 26 -21.03 -16.34 -11.47
C LEU A 26 -20.99 -15.98 -12.95
N VAL A 27 -20.10 -16.61 -13.72
CA VAL A 27 -19.93 -16.30 -15.15
C VAL A 27 -21.20 -16.62 -15.95
N GLY A 28 -21.89 -17.73 -15.61
CA GLY A 28 -23.13 -18.13 -16.26
C GLY A 28 -24.31 -17.18 -16.03
N ALA A 29 -24.31 -16.46 -14.90
CA ALA A 29 -25.38 -15.51 -14.54
C ALA A 29 -25.21 -14.11 -15.18
N LEU A 30 -24.07 -13.83 -15.84
CA LEU A 30 -23.79 -12.53 -16.44
C LEU A 30 -24.28 -12.46 -17.88
N ASP A 31 -24.84 -11.30 -18.26
CA ASP A 31 -25.22 -10.99 -19.64
C ASP A 31 -23.97 -10.77 -20.50
N LYS A 32 -24.09 -11.05 -21.81
CA LYS A 32 -23.00 -10.86 -22.77
C LYS A 32 -22.98 -9.42 -23.32
N PRO A 33 -21.79 -8.85 -23.53
CA PRO A 33 -20.46 -9.38 -23.19
C PRO A 33 -20.28 -9.45 -21.68
N ARG A 34 -19.88 -10.62 -21.17
CA ARG A 34 -19.70 -10.81 -19.75
C ARG A 34 -18.49 -10.00 -19.24
N LEU A 35 -18.69 -9.31 -18.12
CA LEU A 35 -17.65 -8.59 -17.40
C LEU A 35 -17.43 -9.25 -16.04
N VAL A 36 -16.21 -9.69 -15.78
CA VAL A 36 -15.81 -10.17 -14.46
C VAL A 36 -14.74 -9.26 -13.90
N TRP A 37 -14.97 -8.72 -12.71
CA TRP A 37 -14.03 -7.86 -11.97
C TRP A 37 -13.44 -8.63 -10.79
N LEU A 38 -12.11 -8.77 -10.77
CA LEU A 38 -11.36 -9.45 -9.73
C LEU A 38 -10.92 -8.48 -8.64
N MET A 39 -11.15 -8.85 -7.39
CA MET A 39 -10.65 -8.16 -6.19
C MET A 39 -10.01 -9.19 -5.26
N VAL A 40 -9.04 -9.93 -5.77
CA VAL A 40 -8.38 -11.02 -5.03
C VAL A 40 -6.91 -10.66 -4.73
N PRO A 41 -6.28 -11.27 -3.72
CA PRO A 41 -4.85 -11.08 -3.45
C PRO A 41 -3.99 -11.42 -4.68
N ALA A 42 -2.91 -10.66 -4.90
CA ALA A 42 -2.03 -10.83 -6.08
C ALA A 42 -1.58 -12.28 -6.32
N ALA A 43 -1.31 -13.03 -5.25
CA ALA A 43 -0.91 -14.43 -5.32
C ALA A 43 -2.03 -15.39 -5.83
N ALA A 44 -3.29 -14.96 -5.80
CA ALA A 44 -4.43 -15.77 -6.23
C ALA A 44 -4.89 -15.43 -7.65
N VAL A 45 -4.44 -14.33 -8.23
CA VAL A 45 -4.97 -13.78 -9.50
C VAL A 45 -4.81 -14.78 -10.64
N ASP A 46 -3.64 -15.39 -10.82
CA ASP A 46 -3.39 -16.30 -11.94
C ASP A 46 -4.32 -17.53 -11.93
N ASN A 47 -4.48 -18.15 -10.76
CA ASN A 47 -5.38 -19.30 -10.61
C ASN A 47 -6.85 -18.89 -10.83
N THR A 48 -7.23 -17.72 -10.34
CA THR A 48 -8.59 -17.19 -10.51
C THR A 48 -8.88 -16.87 -11.98
N ILE A 49 -7.93 -16.26 -12.69
CA ILE A 49 -8.04 -16.01 -14.14
C ILE A 49 -8.16 -17.32 -14.91
N ALA A 50 -7.36 -18.33 -14.60
CA ALA A 50 -7.40 -19.63 -15.30
C ALA A 50 -8.77 -20.30 -15.14
N ASP A 51 -9.35 -20.27 -13.94
CA ASP A 51 -10.69 -20.82 -13.66
C ASP A 51 -11.76 -20.03 -14.41
N ILE A 52 -11.81 -18.71 -14.26
CA ILE A 52 -12.81 -17.85 -14.92
C ILE A 52 -12.74 -17.97 -16.44
N ALA A 53 -11.55 -17.93 -17.03
CA ALA A 53 -11.33 -17.96 -18.47
C ALA A 53 -11.82 -19.27 -19.12
N SER A 54 -11.98 -20.34 -18.33
CA SER A 54 -12.54 -21.62 -18.80
C SER A 54 -14.05 -21.53 -19.13
N TYR A 55 -14.74 -20.54 -18.55
CA TYR A 55 -16.20 -20.31 -18.73
C TYR A 55 -16.49 -19.05 -19.55
N MET A 56 -15.45 -18.28 -19.94
CA MET A 56 -15.60 -17.07 -20.75
C MET A 56 -15.59 -17.39 -22.25
N GLU A 57 -16.20 -16.51 -23.01
CA GLU A 57 -16.32 -16.57 -24.47
C GLU A 57 -15.59 -15.39 -25.13
N PRO A 58 -15.29 -15.48 -26.44
CA PRO A 58 -14.75 -14.34 -27.19
C PRO A 58 -15.59 -13.07 -27.04
N GLY A 59 -14.91 -11.95 -26.81
CA GLY A 59 -15.53 -10.64 -26.55
C GLY A 59 -15.90 -10.39 -25.08
N ASN A 60 -15.69 -11.35 -24.19
CA ASN A 60 -15.85 -11.11 -22.75
C ASN A 60 -14.69 -10.28 -22.19
N ILE A 61 -14.91 -9.64 -21.05
CA ILE A 61 -13.97 -8.70 -20.42
C ILE A 61 -13.62 -9.19 -19.02
N LEU A 62 -12.34 -9.22 -18.71
CA LEU A 62 -11.81 -9.54 -17.41
C LEU A 62 -11.03 -8.32 -16.89
N VAL A 63 -11.42 -7.84 -15.70
CA VAL A 63 -10.78 -6.71 -15.02
C VAL A 63 -10.06 -7.23 -13.78
N ASP A 64 -8.76 -6.94 -13.66
CA ASP A 64 -8.01 -7.10 -12.42
C ASP A 64 -7.99 -5.77 -11.68
N GLY A 65 -8.77 -5.67 -10.59
CA GLY A 65 -8.87 -4.47 -9.75
C GLY A 65 -8.08 -4.56 -8.46
N GLY A 66 -7.27 -5.61 -8.29
CA GLY A 66 -6.41 -5.82 -7.12
C GLY A 66 -5.14 -4.98 -7.12
N ASN A 67 -4.22 -5.31 -6.22
CA ASN A 67 -2.87 -4.75 -6.22
C ASN A 67 -1.91 -5.74 -6.91
N SER A 68 -1.97 -5.81 -8.23
CA SER A 68 -1.15 -6.73 -9.03
C SER A 68 0.13 -6.09 -9.53
N TYR A 69 1.11 -6.93 -9.85
CA TYR A 69 2.36 -6.49 -10.46
C TYR A 69 2.15 -6.29 -11.96
N TYR A 70 2.40 -5.08 -12.47
CA TYR A 70 2.13 -4.72 -13.88
C TYR A 70 2.78 -5.66 -14.90
N VAL A 71 3.93 -6.28 -14.58
CA VAL A 71 4.59 -7.26 -15.46
C VAL A 71 3.73 -8.51 -15.67
N ASP A 72 3.00 -8.92 -14.62
CA ASP A 72 2.05 -10.03 -14.73
C ASP A 72 0.85 -9.66 -15.61
N ASP A 73 0.40 -8.40 -15.58
CA ASP A 73 -0.68 -7.94 -16.45
C ASP A 73 -0.30 -8.02 -17.94
N LEU A 74 0.95 -7.67 -18.27
CA LEU A 74 1.48 -7.80 -19.62
C LEU A 74 1.45 -9.27 -20.09
N ARG A 75 1.78 -10.20 -19.22
CA ARG A 75 1.73 -11.65 -19.50
C ARG A 75 0.29 -12.11 -19.63
N ARG A 76 -0.58 -11.81 -18.67
CA ARG A 76 -2.00 -12.19 -18.63
C ARG A 76 -2.76 -11.72 -19.86
N SER A 77 -2.56 -10.46 -20.24
CA SER A 77 -3.15 -9.88 -21.44
C SER A 77 -2.77 -10.67 -22.70
N LYS A 78 -1.48 -11.05 -22.85
CA LYS A 78 -1.00 -11.88 -23.97
C LYS A 78 -1.58 -13.29 -23.94
N GLU A 79 -1.74 -13.92 -22.78
CA GLU A 79 -2.31 -15.25 -22.63
C GLU A 79 -3.81 -15.31 -22.94
N LEU A 80 -4.55 -14.23 -22.68
CA LEU A 80 -5.99 -14.12 -22.95
C LEU A 80 -6.31 -13.73 -24.39
N GLN A 81 -5.40 -13.05 -25.07
CA GLN A 81 -5.57 -12.57 -26.45
C GLN A 81 -5.98 -13.68 -27.46
N PRO A 82 -5.38 -14.88 -27.48
CA PRO A 82 -5.80 -15.97 -28.38
C PRO A 82 -7.23 -16.43 -28.14
N LYS A 83 -7.73 -16.29 -26.91
CA LYS A 83 -9.10 -16.61 -26.53
C LYS A 83 -10.08 -15.47 -26.86
N ARG A 84 -9.59 -14.34 -27.36
CA ARG A 84 -10.33 -13.11 -27.62
C ARG A 84 -11.09 -12.61 -26.38
N ILE A 85 -10.47 -12.79 -25.19
CA ILE A 85 -10.93 -12.22 -23.93
C ILE A 85 -10.13 -10.93 -23.70
N HIS A 86 -10.83 -9.83 -23.47
CA HIS A 86 -10.20 -8.54 -23.20
C HIS A 86 -9.74 -8.48 -21.74
N TYR A 87 -8.54 -7.98 -21.52
CA TYR A 87 -7.96 -7.82 -20.18
C TYR A 87 -7.74 -6.34 -19.87
N VAL A 88 -8.18 -5.91 -18.69
CA VAL A 88 -8.05 -4.54 -18.19
C VAL A 88 -7.48 -4.61 -16.76
N ASP A 89 -6.42 -3.89 -16.50
CA ASP A 89 -5.85 -3.70 -15.18
C ASP A 89 -6.32 -2.38 -14.57
N VAL A 90 -6.75 -2.42 -13.30
CA VAL A 90 -7.30 -1.24 -12.62
C VAL A 90 -6.65 -1.10 -11.25
N GLY A 91 -5.65 -0.24 -11.17
CA GLY A 91 -5.08 0.15 -9.88
C GLY A 91 -6.07 0.98 -9.09
N THR A 92 -6.58 0.41 -8.00
CA THR A 92 -7.61 1.04 -7.17
C THR A 92 -7.00 1.63 -5.90
N SER A 93 -7.27 2.91 -5.62
CA SER A 93 -6.93 3.58 -4.36
C SER A 93 -8.19 4.15 -3.70
N GLY A 94 -8.24 4.14 -2.36
CA GLY A 94 -9.41 4.58 -1.58
C GLY A 94 -9.63 3.74 -0.31
N GLY A 95 -9.13 2.51 -0.29
CA GLY A 95 -9.20 1.61 0.86
C GLY A 95 -10.63 1.47 1.41
N VAL A 96 -10.75 1.34 2.72
CA VAL A 96 -12.04 1.16 3.44
C VAL A 96 -12.98 2.37 3.32
N LYS A 97 -12.46 3.54 2.97
CA LYS A 97 -13.23 4.77 2.79
C LYS A 97 -13.71 5.01 1.34
N GLY A 98 -13.34 4.11 0.43
CA GLY A 98 -13.71 4.23 -0.98
C GLY A 98 -15.22 4.23 -1.22
N LEU A 99 -15.99 3.49 -0.44
CA LEU A 99 -17.45 3.49 -0.53
C LEU A 99 -18.06 4.88 -0.23
N GLU A 100 -17.50 5.61 0.73
CA GLU A 100 -17.98 6.94 1.13
C GLU A 100 -17.45 8.06 0.23
N ARG A 101 -16.21 7.95 -0.25
CA ARG A 101 -15.47 9.02 -0.93
C ARG A 101 -15.34 8.83 -2.44
N GLY A 102 -15.69 7.64 -2.94
CA GLY A 102 -15.32 7.17 -4.26
C GLY A 102 -13.87 6.67 -4.34
N TYR A 103 -13.57 5.94 -5.39
CA TYR A 103 -12.25 5.36 -5.62
C TYR A 103 -11.46 6.17 -6.64
N CYS A 104 -10.15 6.25 -6.48
CA CYS A 104 -9.25 6.69 -7.53
C CYS A 104 -8.85 5.48 -8.36
N LEU A 105 -9.14 5.49 -9.68
CA LEU A 105 -8.91 4.36 -10.57
C LEU A 105 -7.89 4.71 -11.66
N MET A 106 -6.80 3.96 -11.70
CA MET A 106 -5.74 4.05 -12.71
C MET A 106 -5.87 2.84 -13.64
N ILE A 107 -6.23 3.07 -14.90
CA ILE A 107 -6.73 2.03 -15.80
C ILE A 107 -5.74 1.77 -16.92
N GLY A 108 -5.37 0.50 -17.12
CA GLY A 108 -4.62 0.02 -18.27
C GLY A 108 -5.44 -0.96 -19.11
N GLY A 109 -5.34 -0.87 -20.42
CA GLY A 109 -6.05 -1.77 -21.33
C GLY A 109 -6.30 -1.17 -22.72
N GLU A 110 -7.00 -1.94 -23.54
CA GLU A 110 -7.40 -1.49 -24.87
C GLU A 110 -8.39 -0.32 -24.80
N SER A 111 -8.12 0.78 -25.49
CA SER A 111 -8.90 2.03 -25.38
C SER A 111 -10.39 1.85 -25.68
N SER A 112 -10.76 1.01 -26.64
CA SER A 112 -12.15 0.71 -26.98
C SER A 112 -12.90 0.02 -25.82
N ILE A 113 -12.22 -0.88 -25.09
CA ILE A 113 -12.76 -1.59 -23.95
C ILE A 113 -12.86 -0.67 -22.72
N VAL A 114 -11.84 0.16 -22.50
CA VAL A 114 -11.86 1.14 -21.40
C VAL A 114 -13.00 2.14 -21.60
N GLU A 115 -13.23 2.64 -22.83
CA GLU A 115 -14.36 3.52 -23.12
C GLU A 115 -15.71 2.80 -22.93
N TYR A 116 -15.82 1.52 -23.33
CA TYR A 116 -17.02 0.71 -23.08
C TYR A 116 -17.32 0.57 -21.58
N LEU A 117 -16.30 0.45 -20.73
CA LEU A 117 -16.43 0.31 -19.28
C LEU A 117 -16.60 1.64 -18.52
N LYS A 118 -16.52 2.77 -19.20
CA LYS A 118 -16.64 4.11 -18.61
C LYS A 118 -17.83 4.31 -17.66
N PRO A 119 -19.04 3.81 -17.93
CA PRO A 119 -20.15 3.93 -16.98
C PRO A 119 -19.87 3.30 -15.61
N ILE A 120 -19.10 2.21 -15.57
CA ILE A 120 -18.70 1.54 -14.32
C ILE A 120 -17.67 2.39 -13.58
N PHE A 121 -16.64 2.89 -14.28
CA PHE A 121 -15.62 3.74 -13.67
C PHE A 121 -16.23 5.03 -13.12
N SER A 122 -17.17 5.64 -13.84
CA SER A 122 -17.89 6.84 -13.40
C SER A 122 -18.80 6.60 -12.20
N ALA A 123 -19.29 5.37 -12.01
CA ALA A 123 -20.09 5.01 -10.83
C ALA A 123 -19.22 4.75 -9.60
N LEU A 124 -17.98 4.31 -9.78
CA LEU A 124 -17.06 3.96 -8.70
C LEU A 124 -16.20 5.15 -8.25
N ALA A 125 -15.86 6.07 -9.15
CA ALA A 125 -14.95 7.17 -8.91
C ALA A 125 -15.69 8.51 -8.79
N PRO A 126 -15.19 9.46 -7.98
CA PRO A 126 -15.68 10.83 -8.02
C PRO A 126 -15.33 11.49 -9.36
N GLU A 127 -15.88 12.68 -9.60
CA GLU A 127 -15.53 13.47 -10.77
C GLU A 127 -14.00 13.64 -10.88
N HIS A 128 -13.44 13.38 -12.07
CA HIS A 128 -12.00 13.32 -12.33
C HIS A 128 -11.22 12.24 -11.52
N GLY A 129 -11.90 11.29 -10.89
CA GLY A 129 -11.27 10.25 -10.05
C GLY A 129 -10.76 9.02 -10.80
N TYR A 130 -10.89 8.95 -12.15
CA TYR A 130 -10.32 7.86 -12.93
C TYR A 130 -9.62 8.34 -14.20
N LEU A 131 -8.64 7.57 -14.66
CA LEU A 131 -7.86 7.86 -15.86
C LEU A 131 -7.48 6.58 -16.60
N HIS A 132 -7.64 6.56 -17.93
CA HIS A 132 -7.00 5.60 -18.81
C HIS A 132 -5.53 5.96 -18.96
N CYS A 133 -4.65 5.23 -18.30
CA CYS A 133 -3.21 5.51 -18.23
C CYS A 133 -2.44 5.00 -19.46
N GLY A 134 -2.99 4.05 -20.20
CA GLY A 134 -2.32 3.46 -21.36
C GLY A 134 -2.72 2.00 -21.63
N PRO A 135 -1.88 1.24 -22.36
CA PRO A 135 -2.15 -0.17 -22.63
C PRO A 135 -2.12 -1.02 -21.38
N SER A 136 -2.43 -2.34 -21.50
CA SER A 136 -2.40 -3.27 -20.38
C SER A 136 -1.10 -3.18 -19.57
N GLY A 137 -1.23 -3.16 -18.25
CA GLY A 137 -0.15 -2.95 -17.28
C GLY A 137 0.05 -1.49 -16.86
N ALA A 138 -0.43 -0.51 -17.65
CA ALA A 138 -0.23 0.90 -17.34
C ALA A 138 -0.98 1.35 -16.06
N GLY A 139 -2.14 0.78 -15.79
CA GLY A 139 -2.91 1.08 -14.59
C GLY A 139 -2.18 0.66 -13.32
N HIS A 140 -1.77 -0.61 -13.24
CA HIS A 140 -1.01 -1.11 -12.10
C HIS A 140 0.40 -0.52 -12.00
N PHE A 141 1.04 -0.15 -13.12
CA PHE A 141 2.30 0.59 -13.08
C PHE A 141 2.13 1.94 -12.37
N VAL A 142 1.14 2.74 -12.78
CA VAL A 142 0.85 4.02 -12.11
C VAL A 142 0.47 3.81 -10.65
N LYS A 143 -0.32 2.76 -10.35
CA LYS A 143 -0.72 2.43 -8.98
C LYS A 143 0.46 2.05 -8.09
N MET A 144 1.41 1.24 -8.56
CA MET A 144 2.57 0.88 -7.73
C MET A 144 3.43 2.10 -7.39
N VAL A 145 3.61 3.03 -8.35
CA VAL A 145 4.32 4.30 -8.10
C VAL A 145 3.59 5.17 -7.10
N HIS A 146 2.24 5.27 -7.22
CA HIS A 146 1.41 5.92 -6.21
C HIS A 146 1.67 5.35 -4.81
N ASN A 147 1.69 4.02 -4.66
CA ASN A 147 1.95 3.40 -3.37
C ASN A 147 3.40 3.59 -2.88
N GLY A 148 4.37 3.65 -3.79
CA GLY A 148 5.74 4.05 -3.45
C GLY A 148 5.79 5.45 -2.84
N ILE A 149 5.10 6.42 -3.44
CA ILE A 149 4.98 7.79 -2.91
C ILE A 149 4.27 7.78 -1.54
N GLU A 150 3.18 7.03 -1.41
CA GLU A 150 2.46 6.85 -0.14
C GLU A 150 3.39 6.37 0.97
N TYR A 151 4.23 5.37 0.71
CA TYR A 151 5.22 4.87 1.67
C TYR A 151 6.21 5.97 2.10
N GLY A 152 6.69 6.77 1.15
CA GLY A 152 7.59 7.89 1.43
C GLY A 152 6.95 8.95 2.33
N ILE A 153 5.70 9.33 2.06
CA ILE A 153 4.94 10.30 2.86
C ILE A 153 4.69 9.75 4.27
N MET A 154 4.28 8.49 4.39
CA MET A 154 4.06 7.85 5.69
C MET A 154 5.34 7.80 6.52
N ALA A 155 6.48 7.45 5.91
CA ALA A 155 7.76 7.43 6.59
C ALA A 155 8.16 8.82 7.08
N ALA A 156 8.00 9.86 6.25
CA ALA A 156 8.32 11.24 6.63
C ALA A 156 7.48 11.73 7.83
N TYR A 157 6.17 11.43 7.85
CA TYR A 157 5.33 11.74 9.01
C TYR A 157 5.80 10.99 10.25
N ALA A 158 6.05 9.69 10.14
CA ALA A 158 6.48 8.87 11.27
C ALA A 158 7.79 9.36 11.88
N GLU A 159 8.80 9.65 11.06
CA GLU A 159 10.09 10.19 11.51
C GLU A 159 9.94 11.57 12.16
N GLY A 160 9.20 12.48 11.54
CA GLY A 160 8.95 13.83 12.09
C GLY A 160 8.22 13.79 13.43
N LEU A 161 7.17 12.96 13.55
CA LEU A 161 6.45 12.80 14.81
C LEU A 161 7.30 12.11 15.90
N ASN A 162 8.17 11.18 15.52
CA ASN A 162 9.12 10.55 16.46
C ASN A 162 10.16 11.56 16.98
N ILE A 163 10.60 12.51 16.14
CA ILE A 163 11.48 13.63 16.60
C ILE A 163 10.75 14.46 17.65
N LEU A 164 9.48 14.84 17.41
CA LEU A 164 8.71 15.61 18.37
C LEU A 164 8.47 14.83 19.67
N GLN A 165 8.15 13.53 19.58
CA GLN A 165 7.98 12.65 20.74
C GLN A 165 9.26 12.53 21.57
N SER A 166 10.42 12.68 20.95
CA SER A 166 11.74 12.58 21.59
C SER A 166 12.32 13.95 22.04
N ALA A 167 11.58 15.05 21.87
CA ALA A 167 12.04 16.40 22.18
C ALA A 167 12.24 16.71 23.67
N ASN A 168 11.98 15.73 24.55
CA ASN A 168 12.24 15.78 25.99
C ASN A 168 13.45 14.93 26.42
N ILE A 169 14.36 14.62 25.53
CA ILE A 169 15.48 13.70 25.77
C ILE A 169 16.36 14.10 26.97
N CYS A 170 16.45 15.39 27.28
CA CYS A 170 17.19 15.87 28.47
C CYS A 170 16.64 15.34 29.81
N ARG A 171 15.38 14.94 29.86
CA ARG A 171 14.75 14.36 31.05
C ARG A 171 14.99 12.85 31.18
N ARG A 172 15.53 12.21 30.15
CA ARG A 172 15.89 10.80 30.19
C ARG A 172 17.28 10.64 30.80
N LYS A 173 17.41 9.80 31.82
CA LYS A 173 18.73 9.43 32.37
C LYS A 173 19.42 8.54 31.34
N THR A 174 20.34 9.11 30.57
CA THR A 174 21.27 8.32 29.74
C THR A 174 22.51 7.98 30.55
N GLY A 175 22.89 6.70 30.55
CA GLY A 175 24.18 6.29 31.12
C GLY A 175 25.33 7.03 30.38
N ILE A 176 26.28 7.50 31.12
CA ILE A 176 27.50 8.11 30.53
C ILE A 176 28.55 7.00 30.49
N ASP A 177 28.99 6.63 29.32
CA ASP A 177 30.08 5.69 29.08
C ASP A 177 31.04 6.26 28.02
N ALA A 178 32.09 5.51 27.69
CA ALA A 178 33.10 5.93 26.70
C ALA A 178 32.55 6.07 25.27
N GLU A 179 31.32 5.55 25.02
CA GLU A 179 30.69 5.53 23.70
C GLU A 179 29.52 6.50 23.59
N THR A 180 29.14 7.15 24.66
CA THR A 180 28.00 8.07 24.70
C THR A 180 28.46 9.48 24.31
N ALA A 181 27.99 9.96 23.16
CA ALA A 181 28.16 11.36 22.79
C ALA A 181 27.30 12.24 23.70
N PRO A 182 27.90 13.20 24.47
CA PRO A 182 27.10 14.05 25.35
C PRO A 182 26.21 15.00 24.56
N LEU A 183 24.97 15.17 25.02
CA LEU A 183 24.07 16.20 24.51
C LEU A 183 24.63 17.56 24.92
N ARG A 184 25.04 18.42 23.95
CA ARG A 184 25.73 19.67 24.21
C ARG A 184 24.89 20.74 24.89
N ASN A 185 23.62 20.82 24.49
CA ASN A 185 22.67 21.86 24.97
C ASN A 185 21.38 21.18 25.40
N PRO A 186 21.39 20.44 26.53
CA PRO A 186 20.18 19.67 26.96
C PRO A 186 18.99 20.58 27.22
N GLU A 187 19.19 21.83 27.57
CA GLU A 187 18.14 22.83 27.77
C GLU A 187 17.31 23.11 26.51
N HIS A 188 17.81 22.79 25.33
CA HIS A 188 17.08 22.94 24.07
C HIS A 188 16.11 21.79 23.80
N TYR A 189 16.13 20.72 24.60
CA TYR A 189 15.35 19.49 24.39
C TYR A 189 14.52 19.13 25.63
N GLN A 190 13.66 20.06 26.05
CA GLN A 190 12.84 19.94 27.27
C GLN A 190 11.34 19.99 27.00
N TYR A 191 10.92 19.78 25.76
CA TYR A 191 9.55 19.93 25.35
C TYR A 191 8.75 18.65 25.55
N ASP A 192 7.60 18.72 26.21
CA ASP A 192 6.59 17.69 26.25
C ASP A 192 5.46 18.09 25.28
N PHE A 193 5.61 17.69 24.04
CA PHE A 193 4.64 18.04 23.02
C PHE A 193 3.40 17.17 23.08
N ASN A 194 2.22 17.76 22.92
CA ASN A 194 0.97 17.07 22.72
C ASN A 194 0.86 16.69 21.24
N ILE A 195 1.33 15.50 20.86
CA ILE A 195 1.37 15.02 19.48
C ILE A 195 -0.04 14.97 18.85
N PRO A 196 -1.09 14.48 19.53
CA PRO A 196 -2.47 14.57 19.02
C PRO A 196 -2.88 15.99 18.59
N GLU A 197 -2.63 17.00 19.43
CA GLU A 197 -2.99 18.38 19.11
C GLU A 197 -2.15 18.97 17.98
N ILE A 198 -0.88 18.61 17.88
CA ILE A 198 0.00 19.04 16.79
C ILE A 198 -0.50 18.46 15.46
N THR A 199 -0.83 17.18 15.40
CA THR A 199 -1.37 16.56 14.19
C THR A 199 -2.74 17.14 13.82
N GLU A 200 -3.57 17.47 14.80
CA GLU A 200 -4.86 18.15 14.59
C GLU A 200 -4.68 19.54 13.95
N VAL A 201 -3.73 20.34 14.43
CA VAL A 201 -3.42 21.65 13.84
C VAL A 201 -2.88 21.50 12.42
N TRP A 202 -1.95 20.55 12.21
CA TRP A 202 -1.32 20.40 10.92
C TRP A 202 -2.30 19.97 9.82
N ARG A 203 -3.27 19.11 10.14
CA ARG A 203 -4.24 18.68 9.13
C ARG A 203 -5.22 19.77 8.71
N ARG A 204 -5.35 20.89 9.49
CA ARG A 204 -6.33 21.96 9.24
C ARG A 204 -5.89 23.01 8.24
N GLY A 205 -4.67 23.06 7.80
CA GLY A 205 -4.26 24.06 6.83
C GLY A 205 -2.76 24.20 6.65
N SER A 206 -1.96 23.30 7.16
CA SER A 206 -0.53 23.30 6.86
C SER A 206 -0.26 22.81 5.44
N VAL A 207 0.91 23.16 4.89
CA VAL A 207 1.34 22.71 3.56
C VAL A 207 1.51 21.19 3.46
N ILE A 208 1.65 20.49 4.58
CA ILE A 208 1.73 19.03 4.66
C ILE A 208 0.38 18.38 4.93
N SER A 209 -0.74 19.11 4.87
CA SER A 209 -2.06 18.51 5.02
C SER A 209 -2.32 17.49 3.91
N SER A 210 -2.88 16.35 4.29
CA SER A 210 -3.20 15.25 3.37
C SER A 210 -4.19 14.30 4.03
N TRP A 211 -4.83 13.44 3.24
CA TRP A 211 -5.67 12.38 3.82
C TRP A 211 -4.87 11.43 4.73
N LEU A 212 -3.60 11.15 4.42
CA LEU A 212 -2.74 10.37 5.32
C LEU A 212 -2.54 11.06 6.68
N LEU A 213 -2.41 12.37 6.69
CA LEU A 213 -2.32 13.13 7.94
C LEU A 213 -3.65 13.14 8.70
N ASP A 214 -4.80 13.21 8.01
CA ASP A 214 -6.12 13.06 8.63
C ASP A 214 -6.25 11.72 9.35
N LEU A 215 -5.86 10.62 8.68
CA LEU A 215 -5.86 9.28 9.26
C LEU A 215 -4.90 9.16 10.47
N THR A 216 -3.76 9.83 10.40
CA THR A 216 -2.78 9.89 11.50
C THR A 216 -3.36 10.62 12.71
N ALA A 217 -3.96 11.78 12.51
CA ALA A 217 -4.62 12.53 13.57
C ALA A 217 -5.80 11.76 14.19
N ASP A 218 -6.59 11.08 13.37
CA ASP A 218 -7.69 10.22 13.84
C ASP A 218 -7.19 9.03 14.67
N ALA A 219 -6.03 8.45 14.32
CA ALA A 219 -5.41 7.39 15.10
C ALA A 219 -4.98 7.90 16.48
N PHE A 220 -4.30 9.05 16.55
CA PHE A 220 -3.90 9.68 17.81
C PHE A 220 -5.07 10.14 18.66
N HIS A 221 -6.16 10.57 18.04
CA HIS A 221 -7.39 10.92 18.76
C HIS A 221 -8.01 9.71 19.49
N LYS A 222 -7.92 8.53 18.88
CA LYS A 222 -8.43 7.27 19.45
C LYS A 222 -7.51 6.68 20.51
N ASP A 223 -6.21 6.71 20.27
CA ASP A 223 -5.16 6.20 21.17
C ASP A 223 -3.93 7.10 21.09
N PRO A 224 -3.78 8.10 21.97
CA PRO A 224 -2.66 9.05 21.97
C PRO A 224 -1.27 8.40 22.09
N SER A 225 -1.21 7.20 22.64
CA SER A 225 0.04 6.45 22.84
C SER A 225 0.30 5.41 21.75
N LEU A 226 -0.67 5.16 20.87
CA LEU A 226 -0.67 4.09 19.87
C LEU A 226 -0.37 2.70 20.46
N SER A 227 -0.79 2.46 21.71
CA SER A 227 -0.47 1.28 22.50
C SER A 227 -0.99 -0.03 21.89
N ALA A 228 -2.01 0.05 21.04
CA ALA A 228 -2.57 -1.10 20.32
C ALA A 228 -1.66 -1.63 19.20
N PHE A 229 -0.60 -0.89 18.84
CA PHE A 229 0.28 -1.22 17.70
C PHE A 229 1.66 -1.68 18.16
N GLN A 230 2.18 -2.73 17.51
CA GLN A 230 3.49 -3.31 17.84
C GLN A 230 4.65 -2.72 17.03
N GLY A 231 4.38 -1.77 16.14
CA GLY A 231 5.41 -1.13 15.30
C GLY A 231 5.91 -2.00 14.14
N GLN A 232 5.27 -3.12 13.83
CA GLN A 232 5.61 -3.95 12.67
C GLN A 232 4.83 -3.51 11.44
N VAL A 233 5.53 -3.06 10.40
CA VAL A 233 4.92 -2.51 9.18
C VAL A 233 5.15 -3.44 7.99
N SER A 234 4.07 -4.05 7.50
CA SER A 234 4.10 -4.91 6.32
C SER A 234 4.24 -4.08 5.02
N ASP A 235 4.70 -4.72 3.96
CA ASP A 235 4.63 -4.22 2.60
C ASP A 235 3.89 -5.24 1.72
N SER A 236 3.11 -4.77 0.77
CA SER A 236 2.30 -5.58 -0.15
C SER A 236 2.95 -5.75 -1.54
N GLY A 237 4.19 -5.28 -1.70
CA GLY A 237 5.00 -5.47 -2.91
C GLY A 237 5.19 -4.22 -3.75
N GLU A 238 4.24 -3.30 -3.77
CA GLU A 238 4.23 -2.15 -4.69
C GLU A 238 5.46 -1.24 -4.49
N GLY A 239 5.86 -0.99 -3.25
CA GLY A 239 7.08 -0.22 -2.96
C GLY A 239 8.33 -0.89 -3.53
N ARG A 240 8.43 -2.22 -3.45
CA ARG A 240 9.54 -3.00 -4.05
C ARG A 240 9.51 -2.92 -5.58
N TRP A 241 8.32 -3.04 -6.19
CA TRP A 241 8.17 -2.97 -7.64
C TRP A 241 8.50 -1.57 -8.16
N THR A 242 8.12 -0.52 -7.43
CA THR A 242 8.49 0.87 -7.74
C THR A 242 10.01 1.07 -7.74
N ILE A 243 10.72 0.53 -6.75
CA ILE A 243 12.18 0.62 -6.69
C ILE A 243 12.83 -0.16 -7.84
N LYS A 244 12.31 -1.35 -8.16
CA LYS A 244 12.80 -2.13 -9.32
C LYS A 244 12.65 -1.36 -10.62
N ALA A 245 11.48 -0.75 -10.84
CA ALA A 245 11.25 0.10 -12.01
C ALA A 245 12.22 1.29 -12.04
N ALA A 246 12.43 1.98 -10.93
CA ALA A 246 13.38 3.08 -10.84
C ALA A 246 14.83 2.65 -11.18
N ILE A 247 15.23 1.44 -10.77
CA ILE A 247 16.54 0.87 -11.12
C ILE A 247 16.61 0.58 -12.62
N ASP A 248 15.60 -0.09 -13.18
CA ASP A 248 15.56 -0.48 -14.59
C ASP A 248 15.51 0.76 -15.52
N GLU A 249 14.84 1.83 -15.08
CA GLU A 249 14.74 3.12 -15.77
C GLU A 249 15.94 4.05 -15.51
N ALA A 250 16.89 3.65 -14.65
CA ALA A 250 18.01 4.49 -14.20
C ALA A 250 17.58 5.80 -13.54
N VAL A 251 16.45 5.80 -12.83
CA VAL A 251 15.91 6.96 -12.11
C VAL A 251 16.24 6.87 -10.62
N PRO A 252 16.85 7.90 -10.02
CA PRO A 252 17.15 7.89 -8.58
C PRO A 252 15.87 8.02 -7.74
N ALA A 253 15.67 7.10 -6.78
CA ALA A 253 14.52 7.09 -5.88
C ALA A 253 14.94 6.85 -4.40
N PRO A 254 15.84 7.70 -3.81
CA PRO A 254 16.39 7.45 -2.48
C PRO A 254 15.32 7.48 -1.39
N VAL A 255 14.36 8.41 -1.44
CA VAL A 255 13.28 8.54 -0.44
C VAL A 255 12.39 7.30 -0.42
N LEU A 256 11.93 6.84 -1.58
CA LEU A 256 11.07 5.66 -1.71
C LEU A 256 11.83 4.39 -1.28
N THR A 257 13.12 4.30 -1.64
CA THR A 257 13.99 3.19 -1.23
C THR A 257 14.12 3.11 0.29
N ALA A 258 14.44 4.23 0.95
CA ALA A 258 14.55 4.29 2.40
C ALA A 258 13.26 3.87 3.10
N SER A 259 12.10 4.31 2.62
CA SER A 259 10.81 3.97 3.22
C SER A 259 10.47 2.47 3.15
N VAL A 260 10.89 1.77 2.09
CA VAL A 260 10.73 0.31 1.99
C VAL A 260 11.69 -0.43 2.92
N TYR A 261 12.93 0.00 3.00
CA TYR A 261 13.91 -0.61 3.91
C TYR A 261 13.52 -0.43 5.39
N GLU A 262 12.92 0.73 5.75
CA GLU A 262 12.39 0.93 7.11
C GLU A 262 11.28 -0.08 7.45
N ARG A 263 10.41 -0.42 6.51
CA ARG A 263 9.43 -1.51 6.70
C ARG A 263 10.09 -2.87 6.91
N PHE A 264 11.22 -3.16 6.27
CA PHE A 264 12.00 -4.39 6.54
C PHE A 264 12.60 -4.35 7.93
N ASN A 265 13.20 -3.22 8.31
CA ASN A 265 13.79 -3.00 9.63
C ASN A 265 12.75 -3.19 10.75
N SER A 266 11.56 -2.62 10.59
CA SER A 266 10.47 -2.73 11.60
C SER A 266 10.04 -4.17 11.90
N ARG A 267 10.36 -5.13 11.03
CA ARG A 267 10.05 -6.56 11.19
C ARG A 267 11.25 -7.41 11.63
N GLY A 268 12.34 -6.79 12.07
CA GLY A 268 13.54 -7.47 12.55
C GLY A 268 14.46 -8.02 11.45
N HIS A 269 14.27 -7.63 10.18
CA HIS A 269 15.11 -8.14 9.09
C HIS A 269 16.55 -7.59 9.12
N SER A 270 16.86 -6.63 10.01
CA SER A 270 18.19 -6.11 10.26
C SER A 270 18.91 -6.77 11.45
N ASP A 271 18.30 -7.67 12.19
CA ASP A 271 18.85 -8.22 13.43
C ASP A 271 20.22 -8.86 13.27
N PHE A 272 20.42 -9.65 12.20
CA PHE A 272 21.73 -10.23 11.92
C PHE A 272 22.79 -9.19 11.59
N ALA A 273 22.46 -8.18 10.79
CA ALA A 273 23.37 -7.09 10.46
C ALA A 273 23.76 -6.30 11.71
N ASN A 274 22.81 -6.02 12.60
CA ASN A 274 23.08 -5.36 13.88
C ASN A 274 24.01 -6.20 14.77
N LYS A 275 23.83 -7.53 14.83
CA LYS A 275 24.76 -8.42 15.54
C LYS A 275 26.17 -8.41 14.97
N VAL A 276 26.30 -8.36 13.63
CA VAL A 276 27.61 -8.25 12.99
C VAL A 276 28.29 -6.93 13.32
N LEU A 277 27.55 -5.80 13.32
CA LEU A 277 28.07 -4.50 13.72
C LEU A 277 28.54 -4.50 15.18
N SER A 278 27.74 -5.08 16.08
CA SER A 278 28.10 -5.19 17.50
C SER A 278 29.36 -6.04 17.70
N ALA A 279 29.43 -7.19 17.03
CA ALA A 279 30.62 -8.05 17.09
C ALA A 279 31.88 -7.35 16.58
N MET A 280 31.80 -6.63 15.43
CA MET A 280 32.94 -5.86 14.92
C MET A 280 33.38 -4.78 15.90
N ARG A 281 32.47 -4.07 16.56
CA ARG A 281 32.81 -3.08 17.59
C ARG A 281 33.51 -3.72 18.80
N TYR A 282 33.04 -4.91 19.19
CA TYR A 282 33.68 -5.65 20.28
C TYR A 282 35.13 -6.08 19.92
N GLU A 283 35.32 -6.67 18.77
CA GLU A 283 36.67 -7.11 18.31
C GLU A 283 37.60 -5.94 18.06
N PHE A 284 37.11 -4.80 17.55
CA PHE A 284 37.88 -3.62 17.25
C PHE A 284 38.28 -2.84 18.51
N GLY A 285 37.36 -2.65 19.47
CA GLY A 285 37.53 -1.73 20.60
C GLY A 285 37.20 -2.29 21.97
N GLY A 286 36.80 -3.57 22.07
CA GLY A 286 36.34 -4.19 23.33
C GLY A 286 34.99 -3.68 23.84
N HIS A 287 34.24 -2.97 22.98
CA HIS A 287 32.94 -2.36 23.32
C HIS A 287 31.85 -3.42 23.47
N ARG A 288 31.31 -3.57 24.68
CA ARG A 288 30.21 -4.50 24.99
C ARG A 288 28.86 -3.80 24.88
N GLU A 289 27.85 -4.54 24.44
CA GLU A 289 26.46 -4.04 24.45
C GLU A 289 26.03 -3.73 25.89
N SER A 290 25.31 -2.62 26.07
CA SER A 290 24.70 -2.24 27.35
C SER A 290 23.68 -3.31 27.76
N GLY A 291 23.96 -4.05 28.86
CA GLY A 291 23.10 -5.12 29.37
C GLY A 291 23.56 -6.56 29.07
N SER A 292 24.64 -6.78 28.30
CA SER A 292 25.28 -8.09 28.21
C SER A 292 26.15 -8.33 29.47
N ARG A 293 25.82 -9.36 30.25
CA ARG A 293 26.62 -9.84 31.37
C ARG A 293 27.86 -10.60 30.90
#